data_205652219169c999e539be6aa06a7905
#
_entry.id   205652219169c999e539be6aa06a7905
#
_cell.length_a   1.000
_cell.length_b   1.000
_cell.length_c   1.000
_cell.angle_alpha   90.00
_cell.angle_beta   90.00
_cell.angle_gamma   90.00
#
_symmetry.space_group_name_H-M   'P 1'
#
loop_
_entity.id
_entity.type
_entity.pdbx_description
1 polymer ?
#
loop_
_entity_poly.entity_id
_entity_poly.type
_entity_poly.pdbx_seq_one_letter_code
_entity_poly.pdbx_strand_id
1 'polypeptide(L)'
;FRTRPFNRTPKPGTSPDAIFINACDTNPLSTDPHNIIKEDQSLFDLGLLTLCEAFNLPIHCCYQNDNFKTSIESIEYHQFSGPHPAGLSSTHIHNIYPVGQYRLFWTLNYQECISLGYLIKNQSIRTSKVIALSGEGIGDPKLIRTRYGANISSLTAGRVDSKSRLISGSVLYGHSAESAMDYIGAFHNQVSAIPNEYDEAFMSWLMPGSKIHSKLNVFISSFIKPKSFSFNTAMNGSDRAIVPICSYEEVMPMDILVVQLLKALATYDLEMLIDLGVLELSDEDMALCLSLIHISEPTRHSI
;
A
#
# COMPACT_ATOMS: atom_id res chain seq x y z
N PHE A 1 -14.38 0.69 7.36
CA PHE A 1 -13.79 1.98 7.76
C PHE A 1 -12.54 1.80 8.61
N ARG A 2 -11.58 2.71 8.42
CA ARG A 2 -10.39 2.85 9.25
C ARG A 2 -10.24 4.31 9.68
N THR A 3 -9.66 4.55 10.85
CA THR A 3 -9.42 5.91 11.35
C THR A 3 -8.05 6.43 10.94
N ARG A 4 -7.93 7.72 10.76
CA ARG A 4 -6.68 8.46 10.80
C ARG A 4 -6.82 9.54 11.89
N PRO A 5 -5.93 9.61 12.85
CA PRO A 5 -4.72 8.79 13.08
C PRO A 5 -5.02 7.34 13.48
N PHE A 6 -3.94 6.56 13.66
CA PHE A 6 -3.85 5.22 14.24
C PHE A 6 -4.38 4.05 13.41
N ASN A 7 -4.95 4.27 12.23
CA ASN A 7 -5.38 3.21 11.31
C ASN A 7 -6.22 2.08 11.96
N ARG A 8 -7.14 2.44 12.87
CA ARG A 8 -7.98 1.51 13.63
C ARG A 8 -9.42 1.50 13.12
N THR A 9 -10.17 0.48 13.49
CA THR A 9 -11.62 0.47 13.29
C THR A 9 -12.27 1.54 14.14
N PRO A 10 -13.16 2.40 13.59
CA PRO A 10 -13.87 3.42 14.36
C PRO A 10 -14.66 2.81 15.50
N LYS A 11 -14.65 3.48 16.65
CA LYS A 11 -15.51 3.08 17.79
C LYS A 11 -16.95 3.52 17.52
N PRO A 12 -17.96 2.71 17.93
CA PRO A 12 -19.35 3.13 17.87
C PRO A 12 -19.57 4.47 18.61
N GLY A 13 -20.35 5.35 17.97
CA GLY A 13 -20.66 6.67 18.53
C GLY A 13 -19.59 7.75 18.29
N THR A 14 -18.48 7.44 17.61
CA THR A 14 -17.53 8.47 17.15
C THR A 14 -17.98 9.06 15.81
N SER A 15 -17.74 10.35 15.60
CA SER A 15 -17.95 11.03 14.31
C SER A 15 -16.60 11.54 13.80
N PRO A 16 -16.28 11.35 12.52
CA PRO A 16 -15.09 11.94 11.90
C PRO A 16 -15.34 13.40 11.50
N ASP A 17 -14.26 14.13 11.23
CA ASP A 17 -14.32 15.47 10.64
C ASP A 17 -14.58 15.41 9.13
N ALA A 18 -14.07 14.36 8.46
CA ALA A 18 -14.35 14.07 7.06
C ALA A 18 -14.17 12.57 6.75
N ILE A 19 -14.72 12.13 5.62
CA ILE A 19 -14.58 10.75 5.12
C ILE A 19 -13.83 10.77 3.80
N PHE A 20 -12.80 9.93 3.70
CA PHE A 20 -11.97 9.75 2.52
C PHE A 20 -12.22 8.40 1.87
N ILE A 21 -12.62 8.41 0.60
CA ILE A 21 -12.81 7.20 -0.20
C ILE A 21 -11.61 7.06 -1.11
N ASN A 22 -10.85 5.99 -0.91
CA ASN A 22 -9.66 5.71 -1.71
C ASN A 22 -10.00 4.81 -2.89
N ALA A 23 -10.10 5.40 -4.08
CA ALA A 23 -10.22 4.74 -5.38
C ALA A 23 -8.90 4.75 -6.16
N CYS A 24 -7.77 4.82 -5.45
CA CYS A 24 -6.42 4.68 -5.97
C CYS A 24 -5.77 3.39 -5.45
N ASP A 25 -4.87 2.82 -6.23
CA ASP A 25 -3.97 1.77 -5.77
C ASP A 25 -2.68 1.83 -6.58
N THR A 26 -1.63 2.38 -5.99
CA THR A 26 -0.30 2.49 -6.60
C THR A 26 0.68 1.46 -6.05
N ASN A 27 0.19 0.46 -5.30
CA ASN A 27 1.06 -0.59 -4.80
C ASN A 27 1.70 -1.38 -5.94
N PRO A 28 2.95 -1.81 -5.77
CA PRO A 28 3.57 -2.73 -6.71
C PRO A 28 2.70 -3.98 -6.90
N LEU A 29 2.54 -4.42 -8.14
CA LEU A 29 1.78 -5.62 -8.52
C LEU A 29 0.26 -5.53 -8.23
N SER A 30 -0.28 -4.38 -7.89
CA SER A 30 -1.71 -4.15 -7.74
C SER A 30 -2.41 -4.01 -9.11
N THR A 31 -3.72 -4.00 -9.07
CA THR A 31 -4.54 -3.69 -10.25
C THR A 31 -5.10 -2.28 -10.14
N ASP A 32 -5.38 -1.66 -11.29
CA ASP A 32 -6.11 -0.39 -11.34
C ASP A 32 -7.52 -0.59 -10.74
N PRO A 33 -7.89 0.14 -9.68
CA PRO A 33 -9.21 0.10 -9.07
C PRO A 33 -10.35 0.33 -10.05
N HIS A 34 -10.12 1.13 -11.11
CA HIS A 34 -11.09 1.42 -12.13
C HIS A 34 -11.66 0.15 -12.78
N ASN A 35 -10.83 -0.88 -12.99
CA ASN A 35 -11.29 -2.15 -13.58
C ASN A 35 -12.34 -2.86 -12.72
N ILE A 36 -12.19 -2.76 -11.40
CA ILE A 36 -13.11 -3.39 -10.44
C ILE A 36 -14.36 -2.52 -10.23
N ILE A 37 -14.17 -1.20 -10.12
CA ILE A 37 -15.27 -0.24 -9.97
C ILE A 37 -16.21 -0.32 -11.18
N LYS A 38 -15.66 -0.40 -12.39
CA LYS A 38 -16.42 -0.48 -13.63
C LYS A 38 -17.39 -1.68 -13.67
N GLU A 39 -16.98 -2.82 -13.12
CA GLU A 39 -17.86 -4.01 -13.05
C GLU A 39 -19.05 -3.80 -12.09
N ASP A 40 -18.82 -3.12 -10.98
CA ASP A 40 -19.77 -2.92 -9.90
C ASP A 40 -20.14 -1.41 -9.73
N GLN A 41 -20.10 -0.60 -10.82
CA GLN A 41 -20.28 0.86 -10.81
C GLN A 41 -21.54 1.30 -10.04
N SER A 42 -22.67 0.68 -10.33
CA SER A 42 -23.95 1.02 -9.68
C SER A 42 -23.95 0.78 -8.17
N LEU A 43 -23.16 -0.19 -7.70
CA LEU A 43 -23.01 -0.46 -6.28
C LEU A 43 -22.04 0.53 -5.63
N PHE A 44 -21.00 0.92 -6.36
CA PHE A 44 -20.06 1.95 -5.91
C PHE A 44 -20.78 3.29 -5.73
N ASP A 45 -21.55 3.72 -6.74
CA ASP A 45 -22.34 4.96 -6.70
C ASP A 45 -23.38 4.94 -5.57
N LEU A 46 -24.06 3.80 -5.37
CA LEU A 46 -25.00 3.65 -4.25
C LEU A 46 -24.29 3.71 -2.89
N GLY A 47 -23.09 3.14 -2.78
CA GLY A 47 -22.28 3.23 -1.59
C GLY A 47 -21.91 4.68 -1.26
N LEU A 48 -21.51 5.45 -2.26
CA LEU A 48 -21.19 6.88 -2.14
C LEU A 48 -22.43 7.69 -1.70
N LEU A 49 -23.56 7.50 -2.36
CA LEU A 49 -24.84 8.16 -2.01
C LEU A 49 -25.23 7.85 -0.57
N THR A 50 -25.11 6.59 -0.17
CA THR A 50 -25.42 6.15 1.20
C THR A 50 -24.54 6.90 2.23
N LEU A 51 -23.28 7.12 1.94
CA LEU A 51 -22.40 7.90 2.82
C LEU A 51 -22.85 9.36 2.93
N CYS A 52 -23.23 9.98 1.80
CA CYS A 52 -23.75 11.36 1.81
C CYS A 52 -25.05 11.49 2.62
N GLU A 53 -25.95 10.53 2.51
CA GLU A 53 -27.21 10.52 3.26
C GLU A 53 -27.01 10.21 4.75
N ALA A 54 -26.08 9.31 5.07
CA ALA A 54 -25.85 8.89 6.46
C ALA A 54 -25.02 9.91 7.27
N PHE A 55 -24.16 10.67 6.61
CA PHE A 55 -23.25 11.61 7.27
C PHE A 55 -23.38 13.00 6.64
N ASN A 56 -23.65 14.00 7.47
CA ASN A 56 -23.64 15.39 7.05
C ASN A 56 -22.24 15.98 7.24
N LEU A 57 -21.26 15.43 6.54
CA LEU A 57 -19.83 15.73 6.65
C LEU A 57 -19.19 15.83 5.27
N PRO A 58 -18.05 16.53 5.13
CA PRO A 58 -17.27 16.51 3.91
C PRO A 58 -16.85 15.09 3.52
N ILE A 59 -17.08 14.73 2.26
CA ILE A 59 -16.70 13.42 1.70
C ILE A 59 -15.79 13.67 0.50
N HIS A 60 -14.58 13.12 0.57
CA HIS A 60 -13.58 13.24 -0.48
C HIS A 60 -13.37 11.89 -1.16
N CYS A 61 -13.50 11.86 -2.48
CA CYS A 61 -13.21 10.67 -3.28
C CYS A 61 -11.92 10.89 -4.06
N CYS A 62 -10.89 10.16 -3.70
CA CYS A 62 -9.57 10.22 -4.34
C CYS A 62 -9.45 9.13 -5.39
N TYR A 63 -9.18 9.51 -6.65
CA TYR A 63 -9.10 8.59 -7.79
C TYR A 63 -7.82 8.85 -8.61
N GLN A 64 -7.43 7.86 -9.41
CA GLN A 64 -6.18 7.91 -10.17
C GLN A 64 -6.41 8.06 -11.68
N ASN A 65 -7.44 7.40 -12.22
CA ASN A 65 -7.62 7.26 -13.67
C ASN A 65 -8.58 8.33 -14.21
N ASP A 66 -8.22 8.98 -15.32
CA ASP A 66 -9.06 9.97 -16.04
C ASP A 66 -10.40 9.39 -16.51
N ASN A 67 -10.51 8.07 -16.62
CA ASN A 67 -11.76 7.38 -16.96
C ASN A 67 -12.74 7.20 -15.79
N PHE A 68 -12.42 7.71 -14.62
CA PHE A 68 -13.32 7.69 -13.47
C PHE A 68 -14.58 8.50 -13.77
N LYS A 69 -15.74 7.85 -13.73
CA LYS A 69 -17.01 8.43 -14.26
C LYS A 69 -18.04 8.79 -13.20
N THR A 70 -17.73 8.57 -11.93
CA THR A 70 -18.67 8.91 -10.86
C THR A 70 -18.68 10.41 -10.62
N SER A 71 -19.86 11.03 -10.54
CA SER A 71 -20.02 12.45 -10.21
C SER A 71 -21.29 12.61 -9.39
N ILE A 72 -21.16 12.82 -8.10
CA ILE A 72 -22.23 13.10 -7.15
C ILE A 72 -21.93 14.49 -6.56
N GLU A 73 -22.89 15.44 -6.67
CA GLU A 73 -22.67 16.85 -6.31
C GLU A 73 -22.20 17.07 -4.87
N SER A 74 -22.57 16.16 -3.96
CA SER A 74 -22.21 16.26 -2.53
C SER A 74 -20.81 15.72 -2.19
N ILE A 75 -20.02 15.31 -3.18
CA ILE A 75 -18.70 14.69 -3.01
C ILE A 75 -17.64 15.54 -3.71
N GLU A 76 -16.56 15.80 -3.02
CA GLU A 76 -15.37 16.41 -3.61
C GLU A 76 -14.46 15.35 -4.22
N TYR A 77 -14.15 15.51 -5.50
CA TYR A 77 -13.33 14.56 -6.25
C TYR A 77 -11.91 15.09 -6.45
N HIS A 78 -10.93 14.30 -6.04
CA HIS A 78 -9.51 14.67 -6.13
C HIS A 78 -8.75 13.62 -6.94
N GLN A 79 -8.05 14.08 -7.97
CA GLN A 79 -7.21 13.22 -8.78
C GLN A 79 -5.78 13.18 -8.23
N PHE A 80 -5.30 11.97 -7.95
CA PHE A 80 -3.93 11.73 -7.53
C PHE A 80 -3.23 10.85 -8.57
N SER A 81 -2.11 11.33 -9.10
CA SER A 81 -1.30 10.61 -10.08
C SER A 81 0.15 10.57 -9.67
N GLY A 82 0.86 9.53 -10.07
CA GLY A 82 2.27 9.38 -9.76
C GLY A 82 2.64 7.96 -9.33
N PRO A 83 3.92 7.74 -9.03
CA PRO A 83 4.38 6.46 -8.50
C PRO A 83 3.85 6.24 -7.07
N HIS A 84 3.97 5.00 -6.60
CA HIS A 84 3.75 4.73 -5.17
C HIS A 84 4.70 5.63 -4.33
N PRO A 85 4.20 6.30 -3.27
CA PRO A 85 2.95 6.09 -2.52
C PRO A 85 1.78 7.05 -2.85
N ALA A 86 1.71 7.61 -4.05
CA ALA A 86 0.63 8.55 -4.42
C ALA A 86 -0.80 8.02 -4.18
N GLY A 87 -1.00 6.69 -4.18
CA GLY A 87 -2.29 6.05 -3.94
C GLY A 87 -2.59 5.71 -2.49
N LEU A 88 -1.78 6.11 -1.53
CA LEU A 88 -2.03 5.85 -0.11
C LEU A 88 -2.98 6.90 0.49
N SER A 89 -3.86 6.43 1.37
CA SER A 89 -4.84 7.31 2.02
C SER A 89 -4.21 8.41 2.86
N SER A 90 -3.07 8.17 3.50
CA SER A 90 -2.34 9.18 4.27
C SER A 90 -1.83 10.31 3.38
N THR A 91 -1.32 9.98 2.19
CA THR A 91 -0.91 10.97 1.17
C THR A 91 -2.08 11.86 0.75
N HIS A 92 -3.26 11.26 0.54
CA HIS A 92 -4.46 12.01 0.17
C HIS A 92 -4.90 12.96 1.28
N ILE A 93 -4.97 12.46 2.50
CA ILE A 93 -5.39 13.24 3.67
C ILE A 93 -4.41 14.38 3.94
N HIS A 94 -3.10 14.11 3.88
CA HIS A 94 -2.09 15.15 4.06
C HIS A 94 -2.27 16.33 3.10
N ASN A 95 -2.54 16.05 1.83
CA ASN A 95 -2.69 17.08 0.80
C ASN A 95 -4.00 17.87 0.89
N ILE A 96 -5.07 17.30 1.48
CA ILE A 96 -6.39 17.93 1.55
C ILE A 96 -6.65 18.49 2.95
N TYR A 97 -6.45 17.68 3.98
CA TYR A 97 -6.67 18.00 5.38
C TYR A 97 -5.61 17.36 6.27
N PRO A 98 -4.46 17.98 6.49
CA PRO A 98 -3.40 17.41 7.34
C PRO A 98 -3.93 16.98 8.70
N VAL A 99 -3.54 15.78 9.12
CA VAL A 99 -3.94 15.21 10.41
C VAL A 99 -3.28 15.97 11.55
N GLY A 100 -4.04 16.19 12.62
CA GLY A 100 -3.54 16.78 13.85
C GLY A 100 -4.07 16.04 15.07
N GLN A 101 -3.66 16.44 16.26
CA GLN A 101 -4.05 15.79 17.52
C GLN A 101 -5.57 15.75 17.77
N TYR A 102 -6.31 16.70 17.19
CA TYR A 102 -7.73 16.91 17.43
C TYR A 102 -8.61 16.60 16.22
N ARG A 103 -8.04 16.08 15.14
CA ARG A 103 -8.75 15.75 13.91
C ARG A 103 -8.87 14.24 13.77
N LEU A 104 -10.06 13.78 13.42
CA LEU A 104 -10.35 12.38 13.18
C LEU A 104 -10.93 12.21 11.78
N PHE A 105 -10.27 11.44 10.96
CA PHE A 105 -10.76 11.09 9.61
C PHE A 105 -11.09 9.62 9.52
N TRP A 106 -12.07 9.29 8.69
CA TRP A 106 -12.33 7.91 8.32
C TRP A 106 -11.93 7.67 6.88
N THR A 107 -11.33 6.52 6.64
CA THR A 107 -10.95 6.08 5.31
C THR A 107 -11.71 4.82 4.94
N LEU A 108 -12.04 4.70 3.65
CA LEU A 108 -12.74 3.59 3.07
C LEU A 108 -12.11 3.29 1.71
N ASN A 109 -11.81 2.03 1.38
CA ASN A 109 -11.34 1.71 0.04
C ASN A 109 -12.53 1.50 -0.91
N TYR A 110 -12.26 1.48 -2.21
CA TYR A 110 -13.28 1.33 -3.25
C TYR A 110 -14.11 0.04 -3.13
N GLN A 111 -13.52 -1.11 -2.74
CA GLN A 111 -14.25 -2.37 -2.57
C GLN A 111 -15.16 -2.35 -1.34
N GLU A 112 -14.75 -1.67 -0.30
CA GLU A 112 -15.58 -1.47 0.89
C GLU A 112 -16.76 -0.56 0.60
N CYS A 113 -16.56 0.48 -0.25
CA CYS A 113 -17.64 1.33 -0.74
C CYS A 113 -18.64 0.53 -1.58
N ILE A 114 -18.17 -0.33 -2.51
CA ILE A 114 -19.01 -1.26 -3.26
C ILE A 114 -19.77 -2.21 -2.31
N SER A 115 -19.11 -2.69 -1.26
CA SER A 115 -19.75 -3.59 -0.29
C SER A 115 -20.84 -2.90 0.53
N LEU A 116 -20.68 -1.60 0.81
CA LEU A 116 -21.72 -0.78 1.43
C LEU A 116 -22.95 -0.64 0.52
N GLY A 117 -22.72 -0.29 -0.75
CA GLY A 117 -23.81 -0.22 -1.72
C GLY A 117 -24.52 -1.57 -1.93
N TYR A 118 -23.76 -2.67 -1.90
CA TYR A 118 -24.34 -4.02 -1.95
C TYR A 118 -25.23 -4.31 -0.73
N LEU A 119 -24.78 -3.93 0.47
CA LEU A 119 -25.54 -4.09 1.72
C LEU A 119 -26.89 -3.36 1.65
N ILE A 120 -26.89 -2.12 1.17
CA ILE A 120 -28.11 -1.31 1.04
C ILE A 120 -29.06 -1.92 0.01
N LYS A 121 -28.53 -2.33 -1.15
CA LYS A 121 -29.36 -2.88 -2.25
C LYS A 121 -29.95 -4.24 -1.90
N ASN A 122 -29.17 -5.13 -1.28
CA ASN A 122 -29.53 -6.53 -1.10
C ASN A 122 -29.89 -6.90 0.35
N GLN A 123 -29.77 -5.95 1.29
CA GLN A 123 -30.00 -6.16 2.74
C GLN A 123 -29.20 -7.35 3.30
N SER A 124 -28.05 -7.61 2.71
CA SER A 124 -27.16 -8.72 3.09
C SER A 124 -25.70 -8.31 2.91
N ILE A 125 -24.81 -8.88 3.72
CA ILE A 125 -23.38 -8.59 3.68
C ILE A 125 -22.76 -9.21 2.43
N ARG A 126 -22.00 -8.43 1.66
CA ARG A 126 -21.20 -8.94 0.55
C ARG A 126 -20.03 -9.78 1.10
N THR A 127 -20.03 -11.06 0.76
CA THR A 127 -18.98 -12.00 1.22
C THR A 127 -17.82 -12.14 0.23
N SER A 128 -17.96 -11.59 -0.99
CA SER A 128 -16.95 -11.69 -2.04
C SER A 128 -16.17 -10.41 -2.23
N LYS A 129 -14.89 -10.55 -2.53
CA LYS A 129 -14.02 -9.45 -2.98
C LYS A 129 -13.19 -9.88 -4.18
N VAL A 130 -12.68 -8.92 -4.93
CA VAL A 130 -11.74 -9.14 -6.03
C VAL A 130 -10.34 -8.85 -5.54
N ILE A 131 -9.41 -9.75 -5.83
CA ILE A 131 -7.99 -9.59 -5.50
C ILE A 131 -7.13 -9.78 -6.74
N ALA A 132 -6.00 -9.09 -6.77
CA ALA A 132 -4.94 -9.36 -7.73
C ALA A 132 -4.07 -10.51 -7.21
N LEU A 133 -3.86 -11.51 -8.04
CA LEU A 133 -2.87 -12.56 -7.82
C LEU A 133 -1.71 -12.27 -8.75
N SER A 134 -0.54 -11.90 -8.22
CA SER A 134 0.57 -11.37 -9.01
C SER A 134 1.93 -11.58 -8.36
N GLY A 135 2.98 -11.38 -9.14
CA GLY A 135 4.36 -11.58 -8.72
C GLY A 135 5.09 -12.61 -9.54
N GLU A 136 6.43 -12.60 -9.47
CA GLU A 136 7.29 -13.47 -10.28
C GLU A 136 7.06 -14.97 -9.98
N GLY A 137 6.72 -15.28 -8.72
CA GLY A 137 6.42 -16.67 -8.32
C GLY A 137 5.06 -17.18 -8.80
N ILE A 138 4.27 -16.39 -9.55
CA ILE A 138 2.96 -16.78 -10.06
C ILE A 138 3.01 -16.99 -11.57
N GLY A 139 2.74 -18.21 -12.02
CA GLY A 139 2.80 -18.55 -13.44
C GLY A 139 1.70 -17.93 -14.30
N ASP A 140 0.57 -17.51 -13.71
CA ASP A 140 -0.58 -16.93 -14.41
C ASP A 140 -1.19 -15.79 -13.58
N PRO A 141 -0.62 -14.56 -13.68
CA PRO A 141 -1.13 -13.39 -12.96
C PRO A 141 -2.52 -13.01 -13.43
N LYS A 142 -3.47 -12.82 -12.49
CA LYS A 142 -4.84 -12.46 -12.81
C LYS A 142 -5.63 -11.89 -11.64
N LEU A 143 -6.77 -11.30 -11.95
CA LEU A 143 -7.80 -10.96 -10.98
C LEU A 143 -8.63 -12.19 -10.63
N ILE A 144 -8.85 -12.40 -9.35
CA ILE A 144 -9.66 -13.50 -8.84
C ILE A 144 -10.76 -12.94 -7.94
N ARG A 145 -12.00 -13.37 -8.19
CA ARG A 145 -13.10 -13.14 -7.26
C ARG A 145 -13.13 -14.24 -6.23
N THR A 146 -12.95 -13.89 -4.97
CA THR A 146 -12.87 -14.82 -3.84
C THR A 146 -13.67 -14.33 -2.64
N ARG A 147 -13.65 -15.05 -1.54
CA ARG A 147 -14.29 -14.64 -0.29
C ARG A 147 -13.33 -13.85 0.60
N TYR A 148 -13.89 -13.00 1.45
CA TYR A 148 -13.13 -12.41 2.56
C TYR A 148 -12.54 -13.51 3.43
N GLY A 149 -11.26 -13.38 3.82
CA GLY A 149 -10.57 -14.37 4.62
C GLY A 149 -10.35 -15.72 3.94
N ALA A 150 -10.34 -15.78 2.60
CA ALA A 150 -10.03 -17.02 1.89
C ALA A 150 -8.60 -17.48 2.17
N ASN A 151 -8.41 -18.79 2.23
CA ASN A 151 -7.10 -19.41 2.44
C ASN A 151 -6.22 -19.23 1.20
N ILE A 152 -5.03 -18.64 1.37
CA ILE A 152 -4.14 -18.25 0.28
C ILE A 152 -3.52 -19.47 -0.38
N SER A 153 -3.05 -20.45 0.39
CA SER A 153 -2.50 -21.69 -0.14
C SER A 153 -3.49 -22.44 -1.03
N SER A 154 -4.77 -22.46 -0.67
CA SER A 154 -5.82 -23.07 -1.49
C SER A 154 -6.07 -22.28 -2.79
N LEU A 155 -6.02 -20.94 -2.75
CA LEU A 155 -6.22 -20.10 -3.93
C LEU A 155 -5.05 -20.20 -4.92
N THR A 156 -3.86 -20.41 -4.41
CA THR A 156 -2.62 -20.43 -5.20
C THR A 156 -2.17 -21.83 -5.58
N ALA A 157 -2.88 -22.88 -5.13
CA ALA A 157 -2.54 -24.26 -5.41
C ALA A 157 -2.33 -24.53 -6.91
N GLY A 158 -1.18 -25.11 -7.25
CA GLY A 158 -0.79 -25.42 -8.64
C GLY A 158 -0.45 -24.20 -9.51
N ARG A 159 -0.34 -23.00 -8.94
CA ARG A 159 -0.05 -21.75 -9.67
C ARG A 159 1.21 -21.04 -9.21
N VAL A 160 1.74 -21.45 -8.07
CA VAL A 160 2.88 -20.80 -7.42
C VAL A 160 4.08 -21.75 -7.45
N ASP A 161 5.24 -21.21 -7.75
CA ASP A 161 6.49 -21.92 -7.60
C ASP A 161 6.75 -22.24 -6.12
N SER A 162 7.15 -23.48 -5.83
CA SER A 162 7.43 -23.97 -4.48
C SER A 162 8.53 -23.18 -3.74
N LYS A 163 9.35 -22.46 -4.47
CA LYS A 163 10.42 -21.61 -3.95
C LYS A 163 9.99 -20.15 -3.71
N SER A 164 8.71 -19.85 -3.83
CA SER A 164 8.20 -18.50 -3.67
C SER A 164 7.57 -18.27 -2.31
N ARG A 165 7.83 -17.10 -1.75
CA ARG A 165 7.16 -16.59 -0.56
C ARG A 165 5.84 -15.97 -0.96
N LEU A 166 4.75 -16.42 -0.33
CA LEU A 166 3.43 -15.85 -0.47
C LEU A 166 3.20 -14.74 0.54
N ILE A 167 2.62 -13.64 0.08
CA ILE A 167 2.34 -12.45 0.88
C ILE A 167 0.87 -12.09 0.71
N SER A 168 0.15 -11.96 1.82
CA SER A 168 -1.15 -11.33 1.84
C SER A 168 -0.99 -9.83 1.81
N GLY A 169 -1.43 -9.17 0.74
CA GLY A 169 -1.25 -7.74 0.55
C GLY A 169 -0.06 -7.36 -0.34
N SER A 170 0.36 -6.11 -0.23
CA SER A 170 1.49 -5.55 -0.99
C SER A 170 2.81 -6.19 -0.55
N VAL A 171 3.75 -6.28 -1.48
CA VAL A 171 5.14 -6.68 -1.18
C VAL A 171 5.84 -5.74 -0.21
N LEU A 172 5.34 -4.51 -0.06
CA LEU A 172 5.94 -3.48 0.80
C LEU A 172 5.51 -3.59 2.26
N TYR A 173 4.21 -3.85 2.53
CA TYR A 173 3.65 -3.86 3.89
C TYR A 173 2.70 -5.01 4.19
N GLY A 174 2.57 -5.96 3.27
CA GLY A 174 1.81 -7.19 3.49
C GLY A 174 2.48 -8.11 4.52
N HIS A 175 1.78 -9.15 4.91
CA HIS A 175 2.33 -10.14 5.82
C HIS A 175 2.53 -11.50 5.12
N SER A 176 3.51 -12.26 5.59
CA SER A 176 3.79 -13.60 5.07
C SER A 176 2.58 -14.52 5.29
N ALA A 177 2.18 -15.22 4.23
CA ALA A 177 1.08 -16.18 4.26
C ALA A 177 1.58 -17.54 4.74
N GLU A 178 1.87 -17.64 6.03
CA GLU A 178 2.40 -18.86 6.65
C GLU A 178 1.59 -19.26 7.88
N SER A 179 1.42 -20.55 8.09
CA SER A 179 0.76 -21.13 9.27
C SER A 179 -0.62 -20.50 9.56
N ALA A 180 -0.80 -19.86 10.72
CA ALA A 180 -2.05 -19.23 11.12
C ALA A 180 -2.39 -17.97 10.30
N MET A 181 -1.43 -17.37 9.58
CA MET A 181 -1.60 -16.17 8.76
C MET A 181 -1.85 -16.49 7.28
N ASP A 182 -2.11 -17.74 6.90
CA ASP A 182 -2.38 -18.19 5.53
C ASP A 182 -3.79 -17.81 5.04
N TYR A 183 -4.22 -16.60 5.34
CA TYR A 183 -5.52 -16.07 4.95
C TYR A 183 -5.40 -14.64 4.43
N ILE A 184 -6.29 -14.28 3.49
CA ILE A 184 -6.34 -12.92 2.95
C ILE A 184 -6.79 -11.95 4.04
N GLY A 185 -5.98 -10.95 4.32
CA GLY A 185 -6.32 -9.87 5.22
C GLY A 185 -7.56 -9.09 4.77
N ALA A 186 -8.37 -8.64 5.71
CA ALA A 186 -9.63 -7.96 5.42
C ALA A 186 -9.47 -6.77 4.47
N PHE A 187 -8.38 -6.02 4.61
CA PHE A 187 -8.09 -4.82 3.82
C PHE A 187 -7.13 -5.05 2.65
N HIS A 188 -6.64 -6.27 2.45
CA HIS A 188 -5.71 -6.58 1.37
C HIS A 188 -6.45 -6.87 0.07
N ASN A 189 -6.06 -6.18 -1.01
CA ASN A 189 -6.65 -6.31 -2.35
C ASN A 189 -5.78 -7.13 -3.30
N GLN A 190 -4.67 -7.69 -2.82
CA GLN A 190 -3.76 -8.50 -3.61
C GLN A 190 -3.14 -9.64 -2.78
N VAL A 191 -2.68 -10.66 -3.48
CA VAL A 191 -1.77 -11.69 -2.99
C VAL A 191 -0.56 -11.66 -3.90
N SER A 192 0.60 -11.45 -3.31
CA SER A 192 1.86 -11.32 -4.03
C SER A 192 2.74 -12.54 -3.78
N ALA A 193 3.42 -13.03 -4.83
CA ALA A 193 4.41 -14.09 -4.69
C ALA A 193 5.76 -13.62 -5.23
N ILE A 194 6.76 -13.63 -4.39
CA ILE A 194 8.13 -13.24 -4.73
C ILE A 194 9.08 -14.42 -4.47
N PRO A 195 10.18 -14.54 -5.24
CA PRO A 195 11.17 -15.57 -5.00
C PRO A 195 11.73 -15.51 -3.57
N ASN A 196 11.84 -16.67 -2.92
CA ASN A 196 12.39 -16.82 -1.57
C ASN A 196 13.84 -17.34 -1.63
N GLU A 197 14.51 -17.19 -2.76
CA GLU A 197 15.90 -17.64 -2.90
C GLU A 197 16.84 -16.58 -2.31
N TYR A 198 17.60 -17.01 -1.32
CA TYR A 198 18.71 -16.28 -0.73
C TYR A 198 20.03 -16.71 -1.37
N ASP A 199 20.12 -16.70 -2.70
CA ASP A 199 21.39 -16.91 -3.35
C ASP A 199 22.24 -15.65 -3.12
N GLU A 200 22.94 -15.61 -1.99
CA GLU A 200 24.01 -14.68 -1.77
C GLU A 200 25.12 -14.96 -2.78
N ALA A 201 25.06 -14.30 -3.91
CA ALA A 201 26.11 -14.40 -4.90
C ALA A 201 27.43 -13.97 -4.26
N PHE A 202 28.37 -14.90 -4.11
CA PHE A 202 29.71 -14.62 -3.59
C PHE A 202 30.34 -13.47 -4.39
N MET A 203 30.78 -12.42 -3.68
CA MET A 203 31.34 -11.19 -4.27
C MET A 203 30.41 -10.49 -5.29
N SER A 204 29.11 -10.47 -5.06
CA SER A 204 28.11 -9.84 -5.96
C SER A 204 28.42 -8.36 -6.27
N TRP A 205 29.08 -7.67 -5.37
CA TRP A 205 29.52 -6.27 -5.51
C TRP A 205 30.64 -6.06 -6.53
N LEU A 206 31.39 -7.11 -6.91
CA LEU A 206 32.40 -7.10 -7.97
C LEU A 206 31.83 -7.48 -9.34
N MET A 207 30.60 -7.98 -9.40
CA MET A 207 29.97 -8.40 -10.65
C MET A 207 29.50 -7.19 -11.47
N PRO A 208 29.50 -7.26 -12.81
CA PRO A 208 28.95 -6.21 -13.67
C PRO A 208 27.48 -5.89 -13.42
N GLY A 209 26.73 -6.80 -12.80
CA GLY A 209 25.36 -6.58 -12.30
C GLY A 209 24.33 -6.23 -13.37
N SER A 210 24.34 -6.91 -14.53
CA SER A 210 23.40 -6.62 -15.62
C SER A 210 21.92 -6.85 -15.29
N LYS A 211 21.62 -7.60 -14.23
CA LYS A 211 20.25 -7.90 -13.73
C LYS A 211 20.02 -7.39 -12.31
N ILE A 212 20.98 -6.70 -11.72
CA ILE A 212 20.90 -6.19 -10.34
C ILE A 212 20.33 -4.77 -10.38
N HIS A 213 19.31 -4.51 -9.57
CA HIS A 213 18.80 -3.16 -9.34
C HIS A 213 19.66 -2.43 -8.32
N SER A 214 20.02 -1.18 -8.58
CA SER A 214 20.64 -0.30 -7.62
C SER A 214 20.10 1.11 -7.80
N LYS A 215 19.92 1.84 -6.70
CA LYS A 215 19.53 3.26 -6.74
C LYS A 215 20.65 4.12 -7.35
N LEU A 216 21.92 3.80 -7.05
CA LEU A 216 23.07 4.43 -7.69
C LEU A 216 23.40 3.73 -9.00
N ASN A 217 23.85 4.49 -9.99
CA ASN A 217 24.24 3.98 -11.30
C ASN A 217 25.60 3.25 -11.28
N VAL A 218 25.71 2.24 -10.42
CA VAL A 218 26.97 1.49 -10.17
C VAL A 218 27.10 0.28 -11.09
N PHE A 219 25.96 -0.32 -11.50
CA PHE A 219 25.95 -1.53 -12.31
C PHE A 219 25.65 -1.26 -13.79
N ILE A 220 26.04 -2.21 -14.66
CA ILE A 220 25.75 -2.14 -16.09
C ILE A 220 24.25 -2.08 -16.35
N SER A 221 23.40 -2.61 -15.48
CA SER A 221 21.95 -2.50 -15.55
C SER A 221 21.42 -1.06 -15.57
N SER A 222 22.19 -0.08 -15.11
CA SER A 222 21.82 1.34 -15.20
C SER A 222 21.96 1.89 -16.63
N PHE A 223 22.87 1.32 -17.43
CA PHE A 223 23.08 1.69 -18.82
C PHE A 223 22.25 0.84 -19.78
N ILE A 224 22.16 -0.46 -19.53
CA ILE A 224 21.38 -1.40 -20.32
C ILE A 224 20.18 -1.80 -19.44
N LYS A 225 19.12 -0.99 -19.48
CA LYS A 225 17.92 -1.22 -18.66
C LYS A 225 17.28 -2.56 -19.02
N PRO A 226 17.27 -3.56 -18.13
CA PRO A 226 16.51 -4.78 -18.37
C PRO A 226 15.01 -4.46 -18.37
N LYS A 227 14.22 -5.30 -19.04
CA LYS A 227 12.75 -5.13 -19.10
C LYS A 227 12.08 -5.27 -17.74
N SER A 228 12.68 -6.03 -16.82
CA SER A 228 12.21 -6.24 -15.46
C SER A 228 13.37 -6.60 -14.55
N PHE A 229 13.24 -6.28 -13.28
CA PHE A 229 14.13 -6.74 -12.22
C PHE A 229 13.41 -7.79 -11.39
N SER A 230 14.11 -8.88 -11.05
CA SER A 230 13.64 -9.84 -10.08
C SER A 230 14.02 -9.36 -8.68
N PHE A 231 13.01 -9.08 -7.85
CA PHE A 231 13.21 -8.72 -6.47
C PHE A 231 12.94 -9.93 -5.58
N ASN A 232 13.85 -10.19 -4.66
CA ASN A 232 13.71 -11.22 -3.63
C ASN A 232 13.66 -10.61 -2.23
N THR A 233 13.64 -11.46 -1.20
CA THR A 233 13.59 -11.02 0.21
C THR A 233 14.97 -10.92 0.86
N ALA A 234 16.07 -11.03 0.10
CA ALA A 234 17.41 -10.94 0.63
C ALA A 234 17.75 -9.51 1.08
N MET A 235 18.33 -9.36 2.26
CA MET A 235 18.70 -8.07 2.83
C MET A 235 19.96 -7.47 2.15
N ASN A 236 20.73 -8.25 1.42
CA ASN A 236 21.92 -7.84 0.67
C ASN A 236 22.91 -6.98 1.48
N GLY A 237 23.12 -7.32 2.74
CA GLY A 237 24.06 -6.62 3.62
C GLY A 237 23.68 -6.74 5.10
N SER A 238 24.41 -6.01 5.96
CA SER A 238 24.13 -5.89 7.39
C SER A 238 23.16 -4.75 7.70
N ASP A 239 22.67 -4.70 8.93
CA ASP A 239 21.84 -3.60 9.45
C ASP A 239 22.52 -2.26 9.21
N ARG A 240 21.74 -1.28 8.79
CA ARG A 240 22.23 0.04 8.41
C ARG A 240 21.78 1.11 9.37
N ALA A 241 22.65 2.11 9.60
CA ALA A 241 22.31 3.28 10.36
C ALA A 241 21.38 4.21 9.56
N ILE A 242 20.54 4.97 10.27
CA ILE A 242 19.73 6.05 9.70
C ILE A 242 20.66 7.23 9.39
N VAL A 243 20.99 7.41 8.11
CA VAL A 243 21.90 8.47 7.65
C VAL A 243 21.11 9.53 6.89
N PRO A 244 21.35 10.83 7.13
CA PRO A 244 20.61 11.93 6.45
C PRO A 244 21.18 12.16 5.05
N ILE A 245 20.80 11.31 4.10
CA ILE A 245 21.27 11.35 2.69
C ILE A 245 20.19 11.78 1.70
N CYS A 246 19.11 12.43 2.16
CA CYS A 246 17.95 12.87 1.37
C CYS A 246 17.18 11.76 0.65
N SER A 247 17.56 10.49 0.81
CA SER A 247 16.92 9.38 0.13
C SER A 247 15.53 9.07 0.68
N TYR A 248 15.32 9.36 1.96
CA TYR A 248 14.02 9.16 2.61
C TYR A 248 13.01 10.23 2.19
N GLU A 249 13.48 11.46 2.05
CA GLU A 249 12.66 12.59 1.61
C GLU A 249 12.20 12.43 0.16
N GLU A 250 13.01 11.77 -0.69
CA GLU A 250 12.63 11.50 -2.09
C GLU A 250 11.45 10.53 -2.24
N VAL A 251 11.21 9.67 -1.25
CA VAL A 251 10.12 8.66 -1.30
C VAL A 251 8.93 9.04 -0.42
N MET A 252 9.07 10.07 0.41
CA MET A 252 8.01 10.57 1.26
C MET A 252 7.27 11.70 0.54
N PRO A 253 5.99 11.52 0.15
CA PRO A 253 5.23 12.53 -0.58
C PRO A 253 4.62 13.61 0.33
N MET A 254 4.77 13.45 1.63
CA MET A 254 4.26 14.38 2.65
C MET A 254 5.38 15.33 3.09
N ASP A 255 5.02 16.56 3.44
CA ASP A 255 5.96 17.57 3.96
C ASP A 255 6.32 17.27 5.42
N ILE A 256 7.07 16.19 5.62
CA ILE A 256 7.50 15.68 6.92
C ILE A 256 9.02 15.52 6.92
N LEU A 257 9.68 15.93 8.01
CA LEU A 257 11.11 15.74 8.22
C LEU A 257 11.41 14.28 8.57
N VAL A 258 11.46 13.39 7.57
CA VAL A 258 11.49 11.93 7.73
C VAL A 258 12.68 11.46 8.55
N VAL A 259 13.89 11.98 8.29
CA VAL A 259 15.10 11.56 9.02
C VAL A 259 14.99 11.88 10.51
N GLN A 260 14.48 13.07 10.84
CA GLN A 260 14.28 13.49 12.24
C GLN A 260 13.20 12.63 12.91
N LEU A 261 12.12 12.35 12.20
CA LEU A 261 11.04 11.48 12.67
C LEU A 261 11.54 10.06 12.94
N LEU A 262 12.32 9.46 12.03
CA LEU A 262 12.91 8.13 12.23
C LEU A 262 13.85 8.10 13.43
N LYS A 263 14.62 9.16 13.67
CA LYS A 263 15.51 9.27 14.85
C LYS A 263 14.71 9.41 16.14
N ALA A 264 13.66 10.23 16.15
CA ALA A 264 12.75 10.38 17.28
C ALA A 264 12.04 9.05 17.59
N LEU A 265 11.65 8.28 16.54
CA LEU A 265 11.09 6.95 16.71
C LEU A 265 12.09 5.98 17.35
N ALA A 266 13.35 5.99 16.93
CA ALA A 266 14.40 5.14 17.47
C ALA A 266 14.73 5.46 18.94
N THR A 267 14.53 6.71 19.36
CA THR A 267 14.76 7.16 20.75
C THR A 267 13.49 7.16 21.60
N TYR A 268 12.33 6.80 21.03
CA TYR A 268 11.00 6.85 21.68
C TYR A 268 10.63 8.23 22.23
N ASP A 269 11.05 9.30 21.56
CA ASP A 269 10.68 10.68 21.89
C ASP A 269 9.28 11.01 21.36
N LEU A 270 8.27 10.80 22.20
CA LEU A 270 6.87 10.95 21.81
C LEU A 270 6.47 12.40 21.53
N GLU A 271 7.02 13.38 22.24
CA GLU A 271 6.70 14.79 22.01
C GLU A 271 7.23 15.21 20.64
N MET A 272 8.48 14.93 20.37
CA MET A 272 9.09 15.21 19.06
C MET A 272 8.42 14.45 17.91
N LEU A 273 7.97 13.20 18.12
CA LEU A 273 7.22 12.44 17.11
C LEU A 273 5.91 13.13 16.73
N ILE A 274 5.17 13.63 17.71
CA ILE A 274 3.89 14.32 17.46
C ILE A 274 4.15 15.62 16.71
N ASP A 275 5.14 16.40 17.12
CA ASP A 275 5.52 17.67 16.49
C ASP A 275 6.00 17.47 15.05
N LEU A 276 6.66 16.35 14.76
CA LEU A 276 7.12 15.98 13.43
C LEU A 276 6.05 15.34 12.53
N GLY A 277 4.80 15.18 13.02
CA GLY A 277 3.68 14.72 12.20
C GLY A 277 3.48 13.20 12.16
N VAL A 278 3.95 12.43 13.15
CA VAL A 278 3.76 10.96 13.20
C VAL A 278 2.29 10.55 13.12
N LEU A 279 1.36 11.39 13.55
CA LEU A 279 -0.08 11.11 13.52
C LEU A 279 -0.65 11.03 12.10
N GLU A 280 0.02 11.58 11.11
CA GLU A 280 -0.35 11.49 9.70
C GLU A 280 0.02 10.16 9.08
N LEU A 281 0.97 9.45 9.68
CA LEU A 281 1.56 8.24 9.14
C LEU A 281 0.87 6.96 9.61
N SER A 282 0.95 5.95 8.80
CA SER A 282 0.66 4.56 9.12
C SER A 282 1.81 3.65 8.67
N ASP A 283 1.76 2.38 9.02
CA ASP A 283 2.79 1.40 8.68
C ASP A 283 3.08 1.36 7.17
N GLU A 284 2.03 1.48 6.35
CA GLU A 284 2.14 1.46 4.89
C GLU A 284 2.92 2.65 4.31
N ASP A 285 2.89 3.82 4.96
CA ASP A 285 3.59 5.02 4.52
C ASP A 285 5.09 4.93 4.74
N MET A 286 5.50 4.20 5.79
CA MET A 286 6.90 4.01 6.15
C MET A 286 7.58 2.86 5.38
N ALA A 287 6.82 2.06 4.64
CA ALA A 287 7.32 0.87 3.96
C ALA A 287 8.42 1.18 2.93
N LEU A 288 8.31 2.27 2.17
CA LEU A 288 9.35 2.69 1.24
C LEU A 288 10.61 3.17 1.95
N CYS A 289 10.49 3.88 3.06
CA CYS A 289 11.64 4.29 3.87
C CYS A 289 12.38 3.05 4.40
N LEU A 290 11.62 2.06 4.88
CA LEU A 290 12.20 0.80 5.35
C LEU A 290 12.85 0.03 4.20
N SER A 291 12.24 -0.02 3.02
CA SER A 291 12.82 -0.68 1.85
C SER A 291 14.14 -0.03 1.42
N LEU A 292 14.27 1.29 1.52
CA LEU A 292 15.53 1.99 1.25
C LEU A 292 16.63 1.64 2.25
N ILE A 293 16.30 1.39 3.51
CA ILE A 293 17.26 0.92 4.51
C ILE A 293 17.76 -0.49 4.15
N HIS A 294 16.93 -1.35 3.62
CA HIS A 294 17.26 -2.75 3.36
C HIS A 294 17.66 -3.06 1.91
N ILE A 295 17.16 -2.34 0.92
CA ILE A 295 17.38 -2.64 -0.50
C ILE A 295 18.46 -1.76 -1.14
N SER A 296 18.76 -0.58 -0.58
CA SER A 296 19.72 0.33 -1.17
C SER A 296 21.15 -0.07 -0.80
N GLU A 297 21.88 -0.52 -1.78
CA GLU A 297 23.33 -0.61 -1.95
C GLU A 297 24.14 -1.69 -1.21
N PRO A 298 24.75 -2.58 -1.99
CA PRO A 298 25.75 -3.53 -1.47
C PRO A 298 27.12 -2.88 -1.16
N THR A 299 27.27 -1.58 -1.26
CA THR A 299 28.60 -0.97 -1.20
C THR A 299 28.66 0.32 -0.42
N ARG A 300 28.82 0.23 0.88
CA ARG A 300 29.70 1.11 1.66
C ARG A 300 30.10 0.40 2.96
N HIS A 301 30.80 -0.70 2.80
CA HIS A 301 31.76 -1.08 3.80
C HIS A 301 33.11 -0.56 3.33
N SER A 302 33.51 0.57 3.79
CA SER A 302 34.88 0.91 3.96
C SER A 302 35.01 2.23 4.67
N ILE A 303 35.59 2.10 5.77
CA ILE A 303 36.31 3.00 6.64
C ILE A 303 35.57 3.40 7.88
#